data_c5581a7dec26f5483c144cc422e45323
#
_entry.id   c5581a7dec26f5483c144cc422e45323
#
_cell.length_a   1.000
_cell.length_b   1.000
_cell.length_c   1.000
_cell.angle_alpha   90.00
_cell.angle_beta   90.00
_cell.angle_gamma   90.00
#
_symmetry.space_group_name_H-M   'P 1'
#
loop_
_entity.id
_entity.type
_entity.pdbx_description
1 polymer ?
#
loop_
_entity_poly.entity_id
_entity_poly.type
_entity_poly.pdbx_seq_one_letter_code
_entity_poly.pdbx_strand_id
1 'polypeptide(L)'
;MIGRRRFITLLGGTAAAWPVAARAQQSAMPVIGLLDSTSPELHANLLHSFRQGLTETGYVEGRNVAIEYRWSDGQYHRVPDLAADLVRRQVTVIAAIDGSASALAAKAATSTIPIIFRIGADPVALGLVPSLNRPGGNITGVTSLTVEVGAKRLEVLHQLVPNATAVALLLNPTSPFAETLTRDVRAAAETLGQRIHVLNASTERDLSSAFANLSQLRIGGLVIGADVFFNSRSEQLATLTVRHAIPAVYQYRDFVAAGGLMSYGGSLEDSYHLAGIYTARVLRGEKPADLPVQQSTKVELFINLKTAKALAIEVPPTLLARADEVIE
;
A
#
# COMPACT_ATOMS: atom_id res chain seq x y z
N MET A 1 77.59 17.89 55.20
CA MET A 1 77.58 18.66 53.91
C MET A 1 77.48 17.66 52.80
N ILE A 2 76.27 17.39 52.31
CA ILE A 2 76.00 16.45 51.20
C ILE A 2 75.18 17.13 50.24
N GLY A 3 75.63 17.18 48.99
CA GLY A 3 75.24 18.04 47.91
C GLY A 3 73.86 17.75 47.30
N ARG A 4 73.22 18.85 47.05
CA ARG A 4 72.07 19.05 46.18
C ARG A 4 72.48 18.88 44.72
N ARG A 5 72.39 17.68 44.13
CA ARG A 5 72.52 17.52 42.68
C ARG A 5 72.21 16.07 42.31
N ARG A 6 70.93 15.64 42.33
CA ARG A 6 70.43 14.45 41.61
C ARG A 6 68.90 14.32 41.71
N PHE A 7 68.18 15.32 41.18
CA PHE A 7 66.71 15.18 41.14
C PHE A 7 66.11 15.92 39.92
N ILE A 8 66.76 15.89 38.78
CA ILE A 8 66.17 16.39 37.55
C ILE A 8 66.65 15.47 36.42
N THR A 9 66.05 14.33 36.23
CA THR A 9 66.10 13.53 34.98
C THR A 9 65.17 12.33 35.11
N LEU A 10 63.88 12.55 35.18
CA LEU A 10 62.84 11.48 35.00
C LEU A 10 61.46 12.10 34.87
N LEU A 11 61.29 13.09 33.99
CA LEU A 11 60.00 13.63 33.60
C LEU A 11 60.07 14.07 32.13
N GLY A 12 60.27 13.11 31.26
CA GLY A 12 60.34 13.36 29.84
C GLY A 12 60.11 12.09 29.06
N GLY A 13 58.90 11.57 29.04
CA GLY A 13 58.68 10.38 28.23
C GLY A 13 57.31 9.70 28.36
N THR A 14 56.19 10.45 28.40
CA THR A 14 54.86 9.79 28.21
C THR A 14 53.79 10.82 27.74
N ALA A 15 54.10 11.53 26.66
CA ALA A 15 53.09 12.40 26.03
C ALA A 15 53.05 12.22 24.51
N ALA A 16 52.99 10.97 24.06
CA ALA A 16 52.84 10.68 22.63
C ALA A 16 52.14 9.33 22.37
N ALA A 17 50.98 9.14 22.96
CA ALA A 17 50.17 7.97 22.62
C ALA A 17 48.68 8.15 22.97
N TRP A 18 48.09 9.28 22.54
CA TRP A 18 46.63 9.35 22.40
C TRP A 18 46.28 10.40 21.37
N PRO A 19 46.08 9.99 20.13
CA PRO A 19 44.79 10.19 19.48
C PRO A 19 44.47 9.06 18.50
N VAL A 20 44.12 7.90 18.97
CA VAL A 20 43.65 6.81 18.06
C VAL A 20 42.27 6.23 18.47
N ALA A 21 41.64 6.76 19.49
CA ALA A 21 40.37 6.23 19.97
C ALA A 21 39.14 7.11 19.66
N ALA A 22 39.23 8.10 18.80
CA ALA A 22 38.09 8.85 18.28
C ALA A 22 37.86 8.54 16.79
N ARG A 23 37.94 7.27 16.39
CA ARG A 23 37.13 6.82 15.28
C ARG A 23 35.71 6.80 15.84
N ALA A 24 35.01 7.93 15.67
CA ALA A 24 33.56 7.95 15.73
C ALA A 24 33.10 6.71 14.98
N GLN A 25 32.44 5.81 15.68
CA GLN A 25 31.73 4.70 15.09
C GLN A 25 30.74 5.33 14.12
N GLN A 26 31.16 5.46 12.86
CA GLN A 26 30.23 5.80 11.78
C GLN A 26 29.19 4.69 11.85
N SER A 27 28.08 4.98 12.50
CA SER A 27 26.96 4.04 12.55
C SER A 27 26.71 3.64 11.12
N ALA A 28 26.79 2.34 10.84
CA ALA A 28 26.56 1.84 9.50
C ALA A 28 25.23 2.43 9.00
N MET A 29 25.23 2.93 7.76
CA MET A 29 24.04 3.55 7.17
C MET A 29 22.87 2.59 7.31
N PRO A 30 21.73 2.99 7.92
CA PRO A 30 20.59 2.12 8.07
C PRO A 30 20.05 1.68 6.72
N VAL A 31 19.56 0.45 6.66
CA VAL A 31 19.03 -0.17 5.44
C VAL A 31 17.55 -0.43 5.61
N ILE A 32 16.74 0.09 4.71
CA ILE A 32 15.33 -0.24 4.57
C ILE A 32 15.20 -1.40 3.59
N GLY A 33 14.63 -2.52 3.99
CA GLY A 33 14.22 -3.58 3.07
C GLY A 33 12.80 -3.30 2.56
N LEU A 34 12.66 -2.83 1.34
CA LEU A 34 11.35 -2.58 0.75
C LEU A 34 10.86 -3.84 0.04
N LEU A 35 9.74 -4.39 0.53
CA LEU A 35 9.10 -5.59 0.00
C LEU A 35 7.83 -5.20 -0.77
N ASP A 36 7.83 -5.48 -2.06
CA ASP A 36 6.76 -5.10 -2.97
C ASP A 36 6.36 -6.28 -3.86
N SER A 37 5.07 -6.51 -4.05
CA SER A 37 4.56 -7.60 -4.86
C SER A 37 4.39 -7.24 -6.34
N THR A 38 4.65 -6.00 -6.74
CA THR A 38 4.59 -5.54 -8.13
C THR A 38 5.97 -5.39 -8.78
N SER A 39 6.14 -4.41 -9.68
CA SER A 39 7.40 -4.07 -10.33
C SER A 39 7.75 -2.59 -10.12
N PRO A 40 9.04 -2.20 -10.29
CA PRO A 40 9.51 -0.83 -10.12
C PRO A 40 8.76 0.20 -10.98
N GLU A 41 8.44 -0.17 -12.22
CA GLU A 41 7.82 0.71 -13.20
C GLU A 41 6.39 1.06 -12.78
N LEU A 42 5.66 0.08 -12.28
CA LEU A 42 4.26 0.23 -11.90
C LEU A 42 4.08 1.04 -10.61
N HIS A 43 5.09 1.06 -9.73
CA HIS A 43 5.03 1.74 -8.43
C HIS A 43 5.91 2.99 -8.34
N ALA A 44 6.46 3.49 -9.44
CA ALA A 44 7.38 4.63 -9.42
C ALA A 44 6.81 5.88 -8.70
N ASN A 45 5.55 6.25 -8.97
CA ASN A 45 4.88 7.39 -8.33
C ASN A 45 4.64 7.16 -6.83
N LEU A 46 4.22 5.97 -6.46
CA LEU A 46 3.97 5.61 -5.05
C LEU A 46 5.26 5.57 -4.24
N LEU A 47 6.34 5.08 -4.83
CA LEU A 47 7.67 5.13 -4.22
C LEU A 47 8.18 6.56 -4.07
N HIS A 48 7.82 7.46 -4.99
CA HIS A 48 8.11 8.89 -4.83
C HIS A 48 7.45 9.42 -3.56
N SER A 49 6.17 9.15 -3.33
CA SER A 49 5.44 9.55 -2.12
C SER A 49 6.05 8.95 -0.85
N PHE A 50 6.45 7.68 -0.87
CA PHE A 50 7.16 7.04 0.24
C PHE A 50 8.50 7.73 0.54
N ARG A 51 9.32 8.00 -0.49
CA ARG A 51 10.59 8.73 -0.35
C ARG A 51 10.38 10.16 0.13
N GLN A 52 9.29 10.82 -0.28
CA GLN A 52 8.93 12.13 0.23
C GLN A 52 8.69 12.10 1.74
N GLY A 53 7.92 11.14 2.25
CA GLY A 53 7.71 10.95 3.69
C GLY A 53 9.01 10.68 4.46
N LEU A 54 9.95 9.91 3.88
CA LEU A 54 11.29 9.74 4.43
C LEU A 54 12.06 11.06 4.48
N THR A 55 12.03 11.83 3.38
CA THR A 55 12.80 13.08 3.23
C THR A 55 12.31 14.15 4.21
N GLU A 56 11.01 14.33 4.38
CA GLU A 56 10.41 15.28 5.33
C GLU A 56 10.84 14.98 6.78
N THR A 57 11.17 13.74 7.04
CA THR A 57 11.68 13.30 8.34
C THR A 57 13.21 13.20 8.41
N GLY A 58 13.93 13.69 7.40
CA GLY A 58 15.36 13.83 7.37
C GLY A 58 16.14 12.63 6.81
N TYR A 59 15.47 11.62 6.23
CA TYR A 59 16.13 10.48 5.58
C TYR A 59 16.09 10.62 4.06
N VAL A 60 17.27 10.58 3.43
CA VAL A 60 17.42 10.69 1.99
C VAL A 60 18.16 9.47 1.47
N GLU A 61 17.53 8.72 0.57
CA GLU A 61 18.12 7.53 -0.05
C GLU A 61 19.45 7.85 -0.70
N GLY A 62 20.46 7.00 -0.47
CA GLY A 62 21.83 7.15 -0.96
C GLY A 62 22.68 8.16 -0.18
N ARG A 63 22.09 8.94 0.75
CA ARG A 63 22.83 9.92 1.58
C ARG A 63 22.99 9.45 3.02
N ASN A 64 21.92 9.07 3.70
CA ASN A 64 21.93 8.66 5.10
C ASN A 64 21.00 7.45 5.37
N VAL A 65 20.42 6.89 4.35
CA VAL A 65 19.67 5.63 4.36
C VAL A 65 19.84 4.92 3.02
N ALA A 66 19.96 3.60 3.04
CA ALA A 66 19.93 2.75 1.85
C ALA A 66 18.58 2.05 1.76
N ILE A 67 18.10 1.77 0.54
CA ILE A 67 16.89 0.97 0.31
C ILE A 67 17.26 -0.25 -0.52
N GLU A 68 17.00 -1.43 0.01
CA GLU A 68 17.08 -2.70 -0.71
C GLU A 68 15.71 -3.14 -1.18
N TYR A 69 15.50 -3.09 -2.48
CA TYR A 69 14.22 -3.41 -3.11
C TYR A 69 14.07 -4.90 -3.37
N ARG A 70 12.89 -5.45 -3.09
CA ARG A 70 12.48 -6.81 -3.45
C ARG A 70 11.14 -6.78 -4.15
N TRP A 71 11.14 -7.14 -5.42
CA TRP A 71 9.98 -7.14 -6.30
C TRP A 71 9.57 -8.56 -6.64
N SER A 72 8.29 -8.90 -6.52
CA SER A 72 7.81 -10.22 -6.91
C SER A 72 7.15 -10.26 -8.29
N ASP A 73 7.06 -9.12 -8.99
CA ASP A 73 6.52 -9.00 -10.35
C ASP A 73 5.11 -9.60 -10.50
N GLY A 74 4.24 -9.34 -9.51
CA GLY A 74 2.88 -9.88 -9.45
C GLY A 74 2.77 -11.34 -9.02
N GLN A 75 3.88 -11.99 -8.68
CA GLN A 75 3.94 -13.40 -8.29
C GLN A 75 3.90 -13.55 -6.77
N TYR A 76 2.72 -13.56 -6.17
CA TYR A 76 2.54 -13.62 -4.71
C TYR A 76 3.26 -14.79 -4.04
N HIS A 77 3.41 -15.93 -4.73
CA HIS A 77 4.12 -17.10 -4.18
C HIS A 77 5.61 -16.85 -3.90
N ARG A 78 6.23 -15.84 -4.52
CA ARG A 78 7.64 -15.45 -4.31
C ARG A 78 7.84 -14.55 -3.09
N VAL A 79 6.79 -13.89 -2.62
CA VAL A 79 6.89 -12.87 -1.56
C VAL A 79 7.48 -13.41 -0.25
N PRO A 80 7.16 -14.64 0.23
CA PRO A 80 7.79 -15.21 1.41
C PRO A 80 9.33 -15.37 1.29
N ASP A 81 9.83 -15.80 0.14
CA ASP A 81 11.27 -15.99 -0.07
C ASP A 81 12.00 -14.64 -0.12
N LEU A 82 11.36 -13.62 -0.70
CA LEU A 82 11.88 -12.25 -0.74
C LEU A 82 11.92 -11.63 0.67
N ALA A 83 10.90 -11.87 1.50
CA ALA A 83 10.90 -11.45 2.89
C ALA A 83 12.03 -12.12 3.68
N ALA A 84 12.21 -13.43 3.51
CA ALA A 84 13.30 -14.19 4.14
C ALA A 84 14.68 -13.70 3.68
N ASP A 85 14.83 -13.26 2.42
CA ASP A 85 16.09 -12.67 1.95
C ASP A 85 16.42 -11.36 2.68
N LEU A 86 15.45 -10.46 2.87
CA LEU A 86 15.65 -9.23 3.65
C LEU A 86 16.05 -9.52 5.09
N VAL A 87 15.46 -10.55 5.70
CA VAL A 87 15.84 -10.99 7.06
C VAL A 87 17.28 -11.49 7.10
N ARG A 88 17.72 -12.34 6.15
CA ARG A 88 19.12 -12.80 6.06
C ARG A 88 20.11 -11.65 5.89
N ARG A 89 19.73 -10.60 5.23
CA ARG A 89 20.54 -9.37 5.05
C ARG A 89 20.56 -8.46 6.26
N GLN A 90 19.78 -8.78 7.29
CA GLN A 90 19.71 -8.01 8.53
C GLN A 90 19.40 -6.54 8.29
N VAL A 91 18.42 -6.24 7.42
CA VAL A 91 17.98 -4.86 7.20
C VAL A 91 17.50 -4.22 8.50
N THR A 92 17.60 -2.90 8.61
CA THR A 92 17.24 -2.17 9.84
C THR A 92 15.74 -2.15 10.07
N VAL A 93 14.95 -2.08 9.00
CA VAL A 93 13.49 -2.09 8.99
C VAL A 93 12.99 -2.70 7.69
N ILE A 94 11.88 -3.45 7.72
CA ILE A 94 11.19 -3.94 6.53
C ILE A 94 9.99 -3.01 6.27
N ALA A 95 9.94 -2.40 5.10
CA ALA A 95 8.79 -1.64 4.59
C ALA A 95 7.98 -2.53 3.64
N ALA A 96 6.93 -3.15 4.15
CA ALA A 96 6.00 -4.00 3.39
C ALA A 96 4.75 -3.17 3.00
N ILE A 97 4.89 -2.34 1.95
CA ILE A 97 4.00 -1.20 1.71
C ILE A 97 3.06 -1.33 0.52
N ASP A 98 3.07 -2.44 -0.20
CA ASP A 98 2.23 -2.62 -1.38
C ASP A 98 0.94 -3.40 -1.14
N GLY A 99 0.77 -3.98 0.05
CA GLY A 99 -0.43 -4.72 0.38
C GLY A 99 -0.23 -5.81 1.43
N SER A 100 -1.28 -6.58 1.63
CA SER A 100 -1.35 -7.51 2.75
C SER A 100 -0.50 -8.76 2.57
N ALA A 101 -0.27 -9.20 1.32
CA ALA A 101 0.61 -10.34 1.06
C ALA A 101 2.03 -10.07 1.55
N SER A 102 2.57 -8.88 1.25
CA SER A 102 3.89 -8.46 1.72
C SER A 102 3.94 -8.28 3.23
N ALA A 103 2.90 -7.68 3.84
CA ALA A 103 2.82 -7.49 5.28
C ALA A 103 2.78 -8.83 6.04
N LEU A 104 1.96 -9.78 5.59
CA LEU A 104 1.87 -11.13 6.18
C LEU A 104 3.17 -11.91 6.03
N ALA A 105 3.79 -11.86 4.86
CA ALA A 105 5.07 -12.53 4.61
C ALA A 105 6.20 -11.94 5.49
N ALA A 106 6.28 -10.61 5.61
CA ALA A 106 7.25 -9.96 6.48
C ALA A 106 7.03 -10.37 7.94
N LYS A 107 5.78 -10.37 8.43
CA LYS A 107 5.45 -10.80 9.80
C LYS A 107 5.83 -12.26 10.06
N ALA A 108 5.60 -13.15 9.09
CA ALA A 108 5.98 -14.56 9.21
C ALA A 108 7.50 -14.78 9.19
N ALA A 109 8.25 -13.91 8.50
CA ALA A 109 9.69 -14.06 8.34
C ALA A 109 10.51 -13.61 9.56
N THR A 110 10.01 -12.67 10.38
CA THR A 110 10.76 -12.12 11.52
C THR A 110 9.87 -11.65 12.66
N SER A 111 10.34 -11.85 13.89
CA SER A 111 9.76 -11.28 15.11
C SER A 111 10.62 -10.18 15.74
N THR A 112 11.78 -9.86 15.15
CA THR A 112 12.77 -8.94 15.74
C THR A 112 13.03 -7.71 14.86
N ILE A 113 13.14 -7.87 13.55
CA ILE A 113 13.30 -6.72 12.66
C ILE A 113 11.98 -5.92 12.63
N PRO A 114 12.03 -4.60 12.87
CA PRO A 114 10.85 -3.75 12.75
C PRO A 114 10.18 -3.85 11.38
N ILE A 115 8.85 -3.87 11.35
CA ILE A 115 8.07 -3.93 10.12
C ILE A 115 7.12 -2.75 10.08
N ILE A 116 7.13 -2.02 8.97
CA ILE A 116 6.13 -1.02 8.62
C ILE A 116 5.30 -1.58 7.48
N PHE A 117 4.01 -1.78 7.72
CA PHE A 117 3.10 -2.17 6.66
C PHE A 117 2.29 -0.98 6.12
N ARG A 118 1.86 -1.09 4.87
CA ARG A 118 0.78 -0.31 4.29
C ARG A 118 -0.19 -1.28 3.62
N ILE A 119 -1.44 -1.28 4.07
CA ILE A 119 -2.47 -2.20 3.58
C ILE A 119 -3.80 -1.49 3.36
N GLY A 120 -4.67 -2.10 2.56
CA GLY A 120 -6.03 -1.62 2.31
C GLY A 120 -7.11 -2.33 3.12
N ALA A 121 -6.74 -3.12 4.14
CA ALA A 121 -7.67 -3.95 4.90
C ALA A 121 -7.49 -3.76 6.41
N ASP A 122 -8.40 -4.33 7.20
CA ASP A 122 -8.29 -4.34 8.66
C ASP A 122 -7.09 -5.21 9.12
N PRO A 123 -6.03 -4.60 9.68
CA PRO A 123 -4.86 -5.32 10.15
C PRO A 123 -5.14 -6.20 11.38
N VAL A 124 -6.21 -5.93 12.13
CA VAL A 124 -6.65 -6.75 13.26
C VAL A 124 -7.32 -8.02 12.76
N ALA A 125 -8.23 -7.90 11.81
CA ALA A 125 -8.88 -9.04 11.18
C ALA A 125 -7.89 -9.97 10.47
N LEU A 126 -6.79 -9.40 9.92
CA LEU A 126 -5.68 -10.16 9.32
C LEU A 126 -4.73 -10.79 10.35
N GLY A 127 -4.91 -10.49 11.63
CA GLY A 127 -3.99 -10.92 12.66
C GLY A 127 -2.59 -10.30 12.54
N LEU A 128 -2.42 -9.18 11.84
CA LEU A 128 -1.15 -8.45 11.80
C LEU A 128 -0.84 -7.80 13.14
N VAL A 129 -1.82 -7.18 13.76
CA VAL A 129 -1.73 -6.54 15.07
C VAL A 129 -2.94 -6.91 15.94
N PRO A 130 -2.82 -6.92 17.28
CA PRO A 130 -3.94 -7.19 18.18
C PRO A 130 -4.94 -6.02 18.26
N SER A 131 -4.49 -4.79 18.03
CA SER A 131 -5.34 -3.59 17.96
C SER A 131 -4.63 -2.46 17.24
N LEU A 132 -5.38 -1.50 16.71
CA LEU A 132 -4.82 -0.34 16.00
C LEU A 132 -4.04 0.58 16.96
N ASN A 133 -4.57 0.80 18.16
CA ASN A 133 -3.97 1.73 19.14
C ASN A 133 -2.72 1.15 19.83
N ARG A 134 -2.63 -0.17 19.92
CA ARG A 134 -1.51 -0.88 20.56
C ARG A 134 -1.12 -2.08 19.71
N PRO A 135 -0.34 -1.86 18.64
CA PRO A 135 0.01 -2.93 17.70
C PRO A 135 0.84 -4.03 18.37
N GLY A 136 1.67 -3.67 19.34
CA GLY A 136 2.53 -4.64 20.03
C GLY A 136 3.56 -5.31 19.11
N GLY A 137 4.55 -6.00 19.70
CA GLY A 137 5.57 -6.71 18.92
C GLY A 137 6.43 -5.78 18.03
N ASN A 138 6.83 -6.29 16.88
CA ASN A 138 7.76 -5.61 15.97
C ASN A 138 7.07 -5.00 14.72
N ILE A 139 5.75 -4.91 14.69
CA ILE A 139 5.01 -4.50 13.48
C ILE A 139 4.00 -3.38 13.78
N THR A 140 3.98 -2.37 12.91
CA THR A 140 2.99 -1.29 12.86
C THR A 140 2.87 -0.78 11.43
N GLY A 141 2.06 0.23 11.19
CA GLY A 141 1.96 0.79 9.83
C GLY A 141 0.72 1.63 9.57
N VAL A 142 0.27 1.60 8.33
CA VAL A 142 -0.85 2.40 7.80
C VAL A 142 -1.90 1.49 7.18
N THR A 143 -3.18 1.75 7.48
CA THR A 143 -4.30 1.13 6.77
C THR A 143 -5.24 2.16 6.18
N SER A 144 -5.76 1.91 4.99
CA SER A 144 -6.76 2.74 4.34
C SER A 144 -8.18 2.14 4.38
N LEU A 145 -8.33 0.93 4.95
CA LEU A 145 -9.61 0.18 5.00
C LEU A 145 -10.34 0.13 3.63
N THR A 146 -9.58 0.10 2.55
CA THR A 146 -10.12 0.17 1.18
C THR A 146 -10.95 -1.08 0.83
N VAL A 147 -10.68 -2.21 1.48
CA VAL A 147 -11.46 -3.45 1.32
C VAL A 147 -12.85 -3.27 1.91
N GLU A 148 -12.95 -2.69 3.10
CA GLU A 148 -14.18 -2.46 3.85
C GLU A 148 -15.13 -1.49 3.15
N VAL A 149 -14.61 -0.58 2.32
CA VAL A 149 -15.44 0.30 1.49
C VAL A 149 -15.92 -0.34 0.18
N GLY A 150 -15.67 -1.63 -0.03
CA GLY A 150 -16.15 -2.38 -1.21
C GLY A 150 -17.66 -2.37 -1.36
N ALA A 151 -18.38 -2.58 -0.26
CA ALA A 151 -19.84 -2.46 -0.19
C ALA A 151 -20.31 -1.03 -0.57
N LYS A 152 -19.61 -0.01 -0.07
CA LYS A 152 -19.94 1.40 -0.36
C LYS A 152 -19.68 1.76 -1.82
N ARG A 153 -18.68 1.16 -2.47
CA ARG A 153 -18.48 1.30 -3.92
C ARG A 153 -19.69 0.81 -4.69
N LEU A 154 -20.27 -0.34 -4.31
CA LEU A 154 -21.49 -0.83 -4.94
C LEU A 154 -22.66 0.12 -4.75
N GLU A 155 -22.84 0.70 -3.56
CA GLU A 155 -23.89 1.70 -3.31
C GLU A 155 -23.71 2.96 -4.19
N VAL A 156 -22.48 3.46 -4.33
CA VAL A 156 -22.18 4.62 -5.18
C VAL A 156 -22.42 4.28 -6.65
N LEU A 157 -22.06 3.08 -7.10
CA LEU A 157 -22.36 2.61 -8.45
C LEU A 157 -23.88 2.48 -8.67
N HIS A 158 -24.63 1.99 -7.69
CA HIS A 158 -26.09 1.90 -7.77
C HIS A 158 -26.76 3.28 -7.92
N GLN A 159 -26.23 4.32 -7.25
CA GLN A 159 -26.73 5.69 -7.43
C GLN A 159 -26.53 6.19 -8.87
N LEU A 160 -25.47 5.73 -9.54
CA LEU A 160 -25.18 6.09 -10.93
C LEU A 160 -26.01 5.28 -11.94
N VAL A 161 -26.23 4.00 -11.65
CA VAL A 161 -27.00 3.07 -12.52
C VAL A 161 -28.13 2.38 -11.73
N PRO A 162 -29.15 3.12 -11.29
CA PRO A 162 -30.17 2.63 -10.37
C PRO A 162 -31.04 1.49 -10.95
N ASN A 163 -31.12 1.39 -12.28
CA ASN A 163 -31.88 0.36 -12.97
C ASN A 163 -31.10 -0.97 -13.17
N ALA A 164 -29.84 -1.02 -12.74
CA ALA A 164 -29.04 -2.23 -12.84
C ALA A 164 -29.54 -3.31 -11.87
N THR A 165 -30.07 -4.40 -12.38
CA THR A 165 -30.53 -5.55 -11.58
C THR A 165 -29.45 -6.58 -11.31
N ALA A 166 -28.34 -6.48 -12.03
CA ALA A 166 -27.17 -7.36 -11.87
C ALA A 166 -25.88 -6.54 -12.04
N VAL A 167 -24.92 -6.77 -11.17
CA VAL A 167 -23.61 -6.13 -11.14
C VAL A 167 -22.54 -7.21 -11.08
N ALA A 168 -21.40 -7.01 -11.75
CA ALA A 168 -20.27 -7.88 -11.61
C ALA A 168 -19.32 -7.36 -10.52
N LEU A 169 -18.68 -8.28 -9.81
CA LEU A 169 -17.52 -8.03 -8.95
C LEU A 169 -16.31 -8.71 -9.58
N LEU A 170 -15.34 -7.92 -10.05
CA LEU A 170 -14.06 -8.46 -10.50
C LEU A 170 -13.15 -8.66 -9.30
N LEU A 171 -12.68 -9.89 -9.09
CA LEU A 171 -11.97 -10.32 -7.89
C LEU A 171 -10.69 -11.07 -8.26
N ASN A 172 -9.62 -10.83 -7.52
CA ASN A 172 -8.45 -11.71 -7.55
C ASN A 172 -8.65 -12.85 -6.53
N PRO A 173 -8.85 -14.10 -6.98
CA PRO A 173 -9.12 -15.21 -6.07
C PRO A 173 -7.92 -15.59 -5.19
N THR A 174 -6.70 -15.13 -5.52
CA THR A 174 -5.49 -15.33 -4.72
C THR A 174 -5.29 -14.26 -3.65
N SER A 175 -6.13 -13.21 -3.66
CA SER A 175 -6.11 -12.18 -2.64
C SER A 175 -6.58 -12.74 -1.30
N PRO A 176 -5.88 -12.44 -0.18
CA PRO A 176 -6.31 -12.87 1.15
C PRO A 176 -7.66 -12.28 1.59
N PHE A 177 -8.21 -11.32 0.82
CA PHE A 177 -9.51 -10.67 1.10
C PHE A 177 -10.63 -11.12 0.19
N ALA A 178 -10.37 -12.03 -0.73
CA ALA A 178 -11.33 -12.43 -1.74
C ALA A 178 -12.69 -12.82 -1.12
N GLU A 179 -12.67 -13.63 -0.07
CA GLU A 179 -13.87 -14.08 0.63
C GLU A 179 -14.58 -12.94 1.37
N THR A 180 -13.82 -12.12 2.12
CA THR A 180 -14.39 -10.99 2.88
C THR A 180 -15.06 -10.00 1.95
N LEU A 181 -14.37 -9.57 0.90
CA LEU A 181 -14.91 -8.61 -0.08
C LEU A 181 -16.15 -9.19 -0.78
N THR A 182 -16.12 -10.48 -1.17
CA THR A 182 -17.26 -11.14 -1.81
C THR A 182 -18.48 -11.18 -0.89
N ARG A 183 -18.28 -11.52 0.38
CA ARG A 183 -19.35 -11.56 1.38
C ARG A 183 -19.96 -10.18 1.57
N ASP A 184 -19.14 -9.15 1.76
CA ASP A 184 -19.59 -7.80 2.10
C ASP A 184 -20.30 -7.13 0.90
N VAL A 185 -19.80 -7.32 -0.32
CA VAL A 185 -20.43 -6.82 -1.54
C VAL A 185 -21.77 -7.56 -1.82
N ARG A 186 -21.86 -8.87 -1.54
CA ARG A 186 -23.12 -9.62 -1.67
C ARG A 186 -24.17 -9.13 -0.67
N ALA A 187 -23.80 -8.92 0.57
CA ALA A 187 -24.72 -8.39 1.59
C ALA A 187 -25.27 -7.00 1.21
N ALA A 188 -24.40 -6.12 0.69
CA ALA A 188 -24.83 -4.82 0.16
C ALA A 188 -25.78 -4.99 -1.05
N ALA A 189 -25.47 -5.90 -1.96
CA ALA A 189 -26.30 -6.16 -3.14
C ALA A 189 -27.69 -6.67 -2.79
N GLU A 190 -27.81 -7.56 -1.81
CA GLU A 190 -29.09 -8.03 -1.28
C GLU A 190 -29.93 -6.86 -0.77
N THR A 191 -29.33 -5.94 -0.04
CA THR A 191 -30.00 -4.72 0.46
C THR A 191 -30.48 -3.81 -0.69
N LEU A 192 -29.73 -3.77 -1.80
CA LEU A 192 -30.07 -2.98 -2.99
C LEU A 192 -30.96 -3.71 -4.00
N GLY A 193 -31.34 -4.96 -3.73
CA GLY A 193 -32.13 -5.80 -4.65
C GLY A 193 -31.35 -6.18 -5.93
N GLN A 194 -30.02 -6.23 -5.87
CA GLN A 194 -29.14 -6.54 -7.00
C GLN A 194 -28.54 -7.94 -6.89
N ARG A 195 -28.25 -8.55 -8.03
CA ARG A 195 -27.51 -9.83 -8.10
C ARG A 195 -26.03 -9.56 -8.35
N ILE A 196 -25.14 -10.27 -7.65
CA ILE A 196 -23.70 -10.19 -7.86
C ILE A 196 -23.20 -11.40 -8.65
N HIS A 197 -22.53 -11.12 -9.77
CA HIS A 197 -21.76 -12.07 -10.55
C HIS A 197 -20.26 -11.88 -10.24
N VAL A 198 -19.66 -12.86 -9.55
CA VAL A 198 -18.22 -12.81 -9.26
C VAL A 198 -17.44 -13.29 -10.48
N LEU A 199 -16.50 -12.49 -10.93
CA LEU A 199 -15.57 -12.77 -12.01
C LEU A 199 -14.16 -12.82 -11.42
N ASN A 200 -13.47 -13.93 -11.63
CA ASN A 200 -12.14 -14.13 -11.09
C ASN A 200 -11.07 -13.77 -12.14
N ALA A 201 -10.06 -13.03 -11.73
CA ALA A 201 -8.88 -12.77 -12.54
C ALA A 201 -7.64 -12.59 -11.67
N SER A 202 -6.61 -13.37 -11.92
CA SER A 202 -5.27 -13.30 -11.29
C SER A 202 -4.15 -13.18 -12.34
N THR A 203 -4.49 -13.28 -13.62
CA THR A 203 -3.59 -13.19 -14.76
C THR A 203 -4.19 -12.33 -15.89
N GLU A 204 -3.36 -11.90 -16.85
CA GLU A 204 -3.83 -11.19 -18.06
C GLU A 204 -4.84 -12.01 -18.86
N ARG A 205 -4.62 -13.31 -18.94
CA ARG A 205 -5.54 -14.22 -19.63
C ARG A 205 -6.92 -14.25 -18.93
N ASP A 206 -6.91 -14.26 -17.59
CA ASP A 206 -8.15 -14.27 -16.82
C ASP A 206 -8.92 -12.96 -17.02
N LEU A 207 -8.22 -11.80 -17.04
CA LEU A 207 -8.84 -10.52 -17.33
C LEU A 207 -9.55 -10.54 -18.68
N SER A 208 -8.86 -10.99 -19.72
CA SER A 208 -9.44 -11.10 -21.07
C SER A 208 -10.67 -12.01 -21.09
N SER A 209 -10.62 -13.13 -20.38
CA SER A 209 -11.74 -14.07 -20.26
C SER A 209 -12.90 -13.47 -19.47
N ALA A 210 -12.62 -12.76 -18.37
CA ALA A 210 -13.64 -12.10 -17.54
C ALA A 210 -14.41 -11.06 -18.35
N PHE A 211 -13.73 -10.21 -19.12
CA PHE A 211 -14.39 -9.20 -19.96
C PHE A 211 -15.13 -9.79 -21.15
N ALA A 212 -14.66 -10.89 -21.74
CA ALA A 212 -15.41 -11.63 -22.76
C ALA A 212 -16.73 -12.20 -22.19
N ASN A 213 -16.70 -12.71 -20.97
CA ASN A 213 -17.89 -13.24 -20.28
C ASN A 213 -18.88 -12.12 -19.90
N LEU A 214 -18.41 -10.93 -19.53
CA LEU A 214 -19.27 -9.78 -19.19
C LEU A 214 -20.24 -9.41 -20.32
N SER A 215 -19.82 -9.53 -21.58
CA SER A 215 -20.67 -9.22 -22.73
C SER A 215 -21.86 -10.16 -22.91
N GLN A 216 -21.76 -11.38 -22.35
CA GLN A 216 -22.81 -12.40 -22.37
C GLN A 216 -23.77 -12.28 -21.17
N LEU A 217 -23.30 -11.69 -20.08
CA LEU A 217 -24.06 -11.43 -18.87
C LEU A 217 -24.71 -10.04 -19.00
N ARG A 218 -26.02 -9.92 -18.84
CA ARG A 218 -26.71 -8.62 -18.85
C ARG A 218 -26.37 -7.83 -17.59
N ILE A 219 -25.11 -7.36 -17.49
CA ILE A 219 -24.56 -6.66 -16.34
C ILE A 219 -24.74 -5.15 -16.55
N GLY A 220 -25.34 -4.49 -15.56
CA GLY A 220 -25.51 -3.03 -15.59
C GLY A 220 -24.36 -2.24 -14.96
N GLY A 221 -23.38 -2.91 -14.33
CA GLY A 221 -22.22 -2.24 -13.72
C GLY A 221 -21.17 -3.23 -13.23
N LEU A 222 -19.98 -2.70 -12.93
CA LEU A 222 -18.82 -3.47 -12.49
C LEU A 222 -18.16 -2.81 -11.27
N VAL A 223 -17.98 -3.57 -10.21
CA VAL A 223 -17.15 -3.21 -9.06
C VAL A 223 -15.79 -3.88 -9.23
N ILE A 224 -14.70 -3.08 -9.22
CA ILE A 224 -13.35 -3.63 -9.21
C ILE A 224 -12.93 -3.87 -7.76
N GLY A 225 -12.55 -5.10 -7.44
CA GLY A 225 -12.05 -5.50 -6.13
C GLY A 225 -10.71 -4.84 -5.80
N ALA A 226 -10.51 -4.53 -4.53
CA ALA A 226 -9.24 -3.96 -4.06
C ALA A 226 -8.15 -5.04 -4.08
N ASP A 227 -7.22 -4.92 -5.02
CA ASP A 227 -6.08 -5.83 -5.17
C ASP A 227 -4.93 -5.16 -5.92
N VAL A 228 -3.69 -5.50 -5.56
CA VAL A 228 -2.48 -4.92 -6.15
C VAL A 228 -2.37 -5.29 -7.64
N PHE A 229 -2.78 -6.49 -8.03
CA PHE A 229 -2.82 -6.91 -9.42
C PHE A 229 -3.68 -5.99 -10.29
N PHE A 230 -4.85 -5.56 -9.78
CA PHE A 230 -5.72 -4.63 -10.49
C PHE A 230 -5.19 -3.19 -10.46
N ASN A 231 -4.61 -2.77 -9.33
CA ASN A 231 -4.04 -1.41 -9.20
C ASN A 231 -2.93 -1.17 -10.23
N SER A 232 -2.05 -2.14 -10.42
CA SER A 232 -0.98 -2.06 -11.41
C SER A 232 -1.45 -2.10 -12.86
N ARG A 233 -2.77 -2.25 -13.10
CA ARG A 233 -3.41 -2.34 -14.43
C ARG A 233 -4.53 -1.31 -14.60
N SER A 234 -4.41 -0.19 -13.92
CA SER A 234 -5.44 0.86 -13.92
C SER A 234 -5.80 1.32 -15.34
N GLU A 235 -4.82 1.59 -16.19
CA GLU A 235 -5.02 2.00 -17.59
C GLU A 235 -5.71 0.92 -18.43
N GLN A 236 -5.26 -0.33 -18.28
CA GLN A 236 -5.84 -1.45 -19.00
C GLN A 236 -7.30 -1.67 -18.61
N LEU A 237 -7.60 -1.67 -17.29
CA LEU A 237 -8.94 -1.87 -16.77
C LEU A 237 -9.88 -0.71 -17.15
N ALA A 238 -9.41 0.53 -17.07
CA ALA A 238 -10.15 1.69 -17.54
C ALA A 238 -10.52 1.57 -19.03
N THR A 239 -9.53 1.19 -19.86
CA THR A 239 -9.74 0.98 -21.31
C THR A 239 -10.74 -0.15 -21.58
N LEU A 240 -10.62 -1.27 -20.87
CA LEU A 240 -11.51 -2.43 -21.05
C LEU A 240 -12.95 -2.09 -20.67
N THR A 241 -13.19 -1.39 -19.56
CA THR A 241 -14.55 -1.04 -19.12
C THR A 241 -15.24 -0.09 -20.11
N VAL A 242 -14.50 0.91 -20.61
CA VAL A 242 -15.02 1.82 -21.64
C VAL A 242 -15.28 1.09 -22.95
N ARG A 243 -14.36 0.26 -23.42
CA ARG A 243 -14.50 -0.52 -24.64
C ARG A 243 -15.72 -1.46 -24.61
N HIS A 244 -16.01 -2.05 -23.47
CA HIS A 244 -17.16 -2.94 -23.28
C HIS A 244 -18.43 -2.19 -22.86
N ALA A 245 -18.38 -0.85 -22.80
CA ALA A 245 -19.49 0.02 -22.40
C ALA A 245 -20.10 -0.37 -21.03
N ILE A 246 -19.24 -0.72 -20.05
CA ILE A 246 -19.66 -1.17 -18.72
C ILE A 246 -19.33 -0.05 -17.71
N PRO A 247 -20.35 0.54 -17.04
CA PRO A 247 -20.13 1.45 -15.93
C PRO A 247 -19.36 0.78 -14.82
N ALA A 248 -18.19 1.33 -14.44
CA ALA A 248 -17.34 0.71 -13.43
C ALA A 248 -16.97 1.69 -12.31
N VAL A 249 -16.89 1.14 -11.08
CA VAL A 249 -16.34 1.84 -9.92
C VAL A 249 -15.06 1.16 -9.47
N TYR A 250 -14.05 1.99 -9.22
CA TYR A 250 -12.71 1.57 -8.84
C TYR A 250 -12.38 2.01 -7.41
N GLN A 251 -11.25 1.56 -6.90
CA GLN A 251 -10.80 1.87 -5.55
C GLN A 251 -9.97 3.15 -5.44
N TYR A 252 -9.30 3.58 -6.53
CA TYR A 252 -8.35 4.70 -6.49
C TYR A 252 -8.50 5.65 -7.68
N ARG A 253 -8.05 6.89 -7.44
CA ARG A 253 -8.04 7.98 -8.42
C ARG A 253 -7.33 7.62 -9.73
N ASP A 254 -6.25 6.83 -9.66
CA ASP A 254 -5.43 6.46 -10.83
C ASP A 254 -6.25 5.82 -11.96
N PHE A 255 -7.25 5.03 -11.62
CA PHE A 255 -8.17 4.45 -12.62
C PHE A 255 -8.99 5.52 -13.33
N VAL A 256 -9.44 6.56 -12.61
CA VAL A 256 -10.24 7.64 -13.17
C VAL A 256 -9.37 8.57 -14.02
N ALA A 257 -8.15 8.84 -13.58
CA ALA A 257 -7.14 9.58 -14.34
C ALA A 257 -6.77 8.85 -15.66
N ALA A 258 -6.77 7.51 -15.63
CA ALA A 258 -6.55 6.65 -16.81
C ALA A 258 -7.79 6.52 -17.72
N GLY A 259 -8.88 7.25 -17.45
CA GLY A 259 -10.10 7.23 -18.25
C GLY A 259 -11.22 6.34 -17.71
N GLY A 260 -11.09 5.76 -16.53
CA GLY A 260 -12.16 5.05 -15.84
C GLY A 260 -13.30 6.01 -15.43
N LEU A 261 -14.50 5.46 -15.18
CA LEU A 261 -15.71 6.26 -14.93
C LEU A 261 -15.69 6.93 -13.55
N MET A 262 -15.45 6.17 -12.50
CA MET A 262 -15.59 6.65 -11.12
C MET A 262 -14.76 5.84 -10.14
N SER A 263 -14.16 6.46 -9.15
CA SER A 263 -13.53 5.76 -8.04
C SER A 263 -14.05 6.25 -6.70
N TYR A 264 -14.08 5.33 -5.73
CA TYR A 264 -14.42 5.61 -4.34
C TYR A 264 -13.48 4.84 -3.40
N GLY A 265 -12.61 5.55 -2.71
CA GLY A 265 -11.60 4.95 -1.83
C GLY A 265 -10.62 5.96 -1.26
N GLY A 266 -9.64 5.48 -0.50
CA GLY A 266 -8.62 6.34 0.11
C GLY A 266 -7.55 6.81 -0.87
N SER A 267 -6.75 7.80 -0.46
CA SER A 267 -5.56 8.21 -1.21
C SER A 267 -4.44 7.18 -1.05
N LEU A 268 -4.03 6.62 -2.18
CA LEU A 268 -2.92 5.67 -2.22
C LEU A 268 -1.59 6.40 -1.94
N GLU A 269 -1.42 7.58 -2.55
CA GLU A 269 -0.23 8.42 -2.38
C GLU A 269 -0.03 8.84 -0.92
N ASP A 270 -1.07 9.34 -0.25
CA ASP A 270 -1.02 9.71 1.17
C ASP A 270 -0.63 8.53 2.06
N SER A 271 -1.14 7.35 1.78
CA SER A 271 -0.83 6.17 2.58
C SER A 271 0.62 5.69 2.40
N TYR A 272 1.21 5.85 1.21
CA TYR A 272 2.64 5.59 0.98
C TYR A 272 3.52 6.67 1.64
N HIS A 273 3.11 7.93 1.55
CA HIS A 273 3.79 9.04 2.24
C HIS A 273 3.83 8.81 3.75
N LEU A 274 2.70 8.47 4.37
CA LEU A 274 2.62 8.13 5.79
C LEU A 274 3.49 6.92 6.15
N ALA A 275 3.55 5.90 5.30
CA ALA A 275 4.43 4.75 5.51
C ALA A 275 5.92 5.16 5.50
N GLY A 276 6.30 6.14 4.67
CA GLY A 276 7.63 6.75 4.68
C GLY A 276 7.94 7.44 6.01
N ILE A 277 7.02 8.25 6.52
CA ILE A 277 7.12 8.90 7.83
C ILE A 277 7.28 7.86 8.96
N TYR A 278 6.45 6.81 8.95
CA TYR A 278 6.51 5.74 9.97
C TYR A 278 7.83 4.97 9.92
N THR A 279 8.32 4.67 8.71
CA THR A 279 9.62 4.04 8.52
C THR A 279 10.74 4.90 9.14
N ALA A 280 10.72 6.20 8.89
CA ALA A 280 11.71 7.12 9.45
C ALA A 280 11.61 7.24 10.97
N ARG A 281 10.42 7.24 11.56
CA ARG A 281 10.23 7.23 13.03
C ARG A 281 10.88 6.01 13.66
N VAL A 282 10.71 4.83 13.04
CA VAL A 282 11.34 3.60 13.50
C VAL A 282 12.87 3.65 13.34
N LEU A 283 13.38 4.20 12.24
CA LEU A 283 14.82 4.43 12.06
C LEU A 283 15.42 5.37 13.11
N ARG A 284 14.62 6.28 13.70
CA ARG A 284 15.00 7.15 14.84
C ARG A 284 14.94 6.43 16.19
N GLY A 285 14.53 5.16 16.24
CA GLY A 285 14.47 4.36 17.44
C GLY A 285 13.09 4.26 18.10
N GLU A 286 12.03 4.81 17.50
CA GLU A 286 10.67 4.57 17.98
C GLU A 286 10.30 3.09 17.78
N LYS A 287 9.70 2.49 18.79
CA LYS A 287 9.34 1.06 18.74
C LYS A 287 8.01 0.88 18.01
N PRO A 288 7.91 -0.06 17.06
CA PRO A 288 6.63 -0.37 16.42
C PRO A 288 5.51 -0.67 17.40
N ALA A 289 5.83 -1.33 18.53
CA ALA A 289 4.87 -1.66 19.58
C ALA A 289 4.13 -0.45 20.16
N ASP A 290 4.80 0.70 20.20
CA ASP A 290 4.31 1.94 20.81
C ASP A 290 3.73 2.93 19.77
N LEU A 291 3.83 2.60 18.48
CA LEU A 291 3.32 3.40 17.38
C LEU A 291 1.94 2.90 16.94
N PRO A 292 0.83 3.61 17.26
CA PRO A 292 -0.50 3.23 16.77
C PRO A 292 -0.52 3.05 15.26
N VAL A 293 -1.27 2.07 14.77
CA VAL A 293 -1.53 1.96 13.34
C VAL A 293 -2.31 3.19 12.89
N GLN A 294 -1.78 3.89 11.90
CA GLN A 294 -2.45 5.05 11.33
C GLN A 294 -3.54 4.59 10.37
N GLN A 295 -4.77 4.99 10.62
CA GLN A 295 -5.87 4.79 9.70
C GLN A 295 -6.03 6.03 8.83
N SER A 296 -5.94 5.88 7.50
CA SER A 296 -6.39 6.92 6.57
C SER A 296 -7.91 6.90 6.56
N THR A 297 -8.52 7.95 7.12
CA THR A 297 -9.99 8.09 7.20
C THR A 297 -10.58 8.88 6.04
N LYS A 298 -9.73 9.53 5.24
CA LYS A 298 -10.17 10.28 4.08
C LYS A 298 -10.54 9.31 2.95
N VAL A 299 -11.81 9.23 2.62
CA VAL A 299 -12.33 8.50 1.46
C VAL A 299 -12.78 9.53 0.45
N GLU A 300 -12.30 9.40 -0.78
CA GLU A 300 -12.48 10.37 -1.86
C GLU A 300 -13.31 9.76 -2.99
N LEU A 301 -14.16 10.60 -3.60
CA LEU A 301 -14.98 10.28 -4.77
C LEU A 301 -14.45 11.06 -5.97
N PHE A 302 -13.99 10.36 -7.00
CA PHE A 302 -13.55 10.93 -8.28
C PHE A 302 -14.48 10.48 -9.39
N ILE A 303 -14.87 11.41 -10.29
CA ILE A 303 -15.79 11.14 -11.38
C ILE A 303 -15.22 11.71 -12.68
N ASN A 304 -15.27 10.93 -13.77
CA ASN A 304 -14.85 11.34 -15.10
C ASN A 304 -16.09 11.57 -15.99
N LEU A 305 -16.42 12.83 -16.26
CA LEU A 305 -17.57 13.20 -17.08
C LEU A 305 -17.38 12.88 -18.57
N LYS A 306 -16.12 12.88 -19.08
CA LYS A 306 -15.87 12.42 -20.45
C LYS A 306 -16.27 10.97 -20.61
N THR A 307 -15.91 10.14 -19.65
CA THR A 307 -16.26 8.72 -19.66
C THR A 307 -17.75 8.50 -19.41
N ALA A 308 -18.36 9.25 -18.49
CA ALA A 308 -19.80 9.20 -18.28
C ALA A 308 -20.57 9.51 -19.58
N LYS A 309 -20.16 10.59 -20.30
CA LYS A 309 -20.72 10.96 -21.60
C LYS A 309 -20.51 9.88 -22.66
N ALA A 310 -19.32 9.28 -22.72
CA ALA A 310 -19.01 8.18 -23.66
C ALA A 310 -19.87 6.93 -23.41
N LEU A 311 -20.24 6.68 -22.15
CA LEU A 311 -21.12 5.59 -21.75
C LEU A 311 -22.61 5.95 -21.78
N ALA A 312 -22.97 7.16 -22.24
CA ALA A 312 -24.33 7.70 -22.23
C ALA A 312 -25.00 7.68 -20.83
N ILE A 313 -24.20 7.97 -19.78
CA ILE A 313 -24.65 8.00 -18.38
C ILE A 313 -24.76 9.46 -17.93
N GLU A 314 -25.91 9.81 -17.38
CA GLU A 314 -26.12 11.07 -16.68
C GLU A 314 -25.70 10.91 -15.22
N VAL A 315 -24.74 11.71 -14.76
CA VAL A 315 -24.28 11.66 -13.37
C VAL A 315 -25.23 12.48 -12.49
N PRO A 316 -25.85 11.89 -11.46
CA PRO A 316 -26.77 12.60 -10.58
C PRO A 316 -26.09 13.79 -9.89
N PRO A 317 -26.79 14.95 -9.77
CA PRO A 317 -26.25 16.13 -9.08
C PRO A 317 -25.80 15.85 -7.64
N THR A 318 -26.44 14.89 -6.97
CA THR A 318 -26.08 14.45 -5.61
C THR A 318 -24.72 13.76 -5.56
N LEU A 319 -24.30 13.06 -6.61
CA LEU A 319 -22.96 12.48 -6.71
C LEU A 319 -21.93 13.56 -7.04
N LEU A 320 -22.24 14.45 -7.99
CA LEU A 320 -21.36 15.58 -8.35
C LEU A 320 -21.06 16.48 -7.15
N ALA A 321 -22.08 16.79 -6.35
CA ALA A 321 -21.92 17.63 -5.16
C ALA A 321 -21.04 16.97 -4.06
N ARG A 322 -20.85 15.66 -4.12
CA ARG A 322 -20.01 14.88 -3.16
C ARG A 322 -18.66 14.53 -3.73
N ALA A 323 -18.42 14.77 -5.01
CA ALA A 323 -17.15 14.45 -5.64
C ALA A 323 -16.05 15.39 -5.13
N ASP A 324 -14.92 14.83 -4.75
CA ASP A 324 -13.72 15.58 -4.41
C ASP A 324 -13.04 16.16 -5.66
N GLU A 325 -13.16 15.46 -6.80
CA GLU A 325 -12.68 15.92 -8.09
C GLU A 325 -13.61 15.42 -9.22
N VAL A 326 -13.84 16.26 -10.20
CA VAL A 326 -14.57 15.95 -11.42
C VAL A 326 -13.65 16.23 -12.61
N ILE A 327 -13.35 15.20 -13.41
CA ILE A 327 -12.55 15.30 -14.63
C ILE A 327 -13.49 15.57 -15.81
N GLU A 328 -13.29 16.73 -16.47
CA GLU A 328 -14.09 17.21 -17.62
C GLU A 328 -13.38 16.97 -18.96
#